data_629515c7c94b5c63be17fdf1347e553b
#
_entry.id   629515c7c94b5c63be17fdf1347e553b
#
_cell.length_a   1.000
_cell.length_b   1.000
_cell.length_c   1.000
_cell.angle_alpha   90.00
_cell.angle_beta   90.00
_cell.angle_gamma   90.00
#
_symmetry.space_group_name_H-M   'P 1'
#
loop_
_entity.id
_entity.type
_entity.pdbx_description
1 polymer ?
#
loop_
_entity_poly.entity_id
_entity_poly.type
_entity_poly.pdbx_seq_one_letter_code
_entity_poly.pdbx_strand_id
1 'polypeptide(L)'
;MESVTRNVRTYDHFCLTARALERVGDRWSLLVIRDLLTGAKRFTDLMDRLGGITPKTLSQRLRELEDAGIVTADREPGRREVWYGLTPAGTDLEPVIDALGRWGLQHAWRRPLPGEPLHAEHLLRSVTRAIDLAAGDREPARWHFQLDGADYLVENDGRRWKLTAGARPARADVTITATTQALTALIFAGSDTGIDITGETGPVQRFRQLISTMATVVQPA
;
A
#
# COMPACT_ATOMS: atom_id res chain seq x y z
N MET A 1 -3.59 36.20 24.46
CA MET A 1 -3.27 34.90 23.84
C MET A 1 -3.85 34.93 22.44
N GLU A 2 -3.08 35.40 21.46
CA GLU A 2 -3.48 35.42 20.07
C GLU A 2 -3.44 33.98 19.54
N SER A 3 -4.60 33.47 19.17
CA SER A 3 -4.70 32.22 18.41
C SER A 3 -4.07 32.47 17.03
N VAL A 4 -2.92 31.85 16.79
CA VAL A 4 -2.38 31.74 15.42
C VAL A 4 -3.40 30.97 14.60
N THR A 5 -4.26 31.71 13.90
CA THR A 5 -5.20 31.16 12.93
C THR A 5 -4.35 30.58 11.80
N ARG A 6 -4.08 29.26 11.86
CA ARG A 6 -3.50 28.55 10.74
C ARG A 6 -4.44 28.69 9.56
N ASN A 7 -3.91 29.15 8.45
CA ASN A 7 -4.62 29.28 7.18
C ASN A 7 -4.94 27.87 6.64
N VAL A 8 -5.94 27.22 7.25
CA VAL A 8 -6.52 25.99 6.73
C VAL A 8 -7.28 26.42 5.48
N ARG A 9 -6.87 25.96 4.31
CA ARG A 9 -7.60 26.19 3.08
C ARG A 9 -8.96 25.51 3.23
N THR A 10 -10.01 26.31 3.48
CA THR A 10 -11.39 25.83 3.56
C THR A 10 -12.03 25.93 2.18
N TYR A 11 -12.89 25.00 1.88
CA TYR A 11 -13.72 25.05 0.68
C TYR A 11 -14.95 25.94 0.90
N ASP A 12 -15.18 26.41 2.14
CA ASP A 12 -16.37 27.13 2.58
C ASP A 12 -17.69 26.47 2.15
N HIS A 13 -17.67 25.14 2.14
CA HIS A 13 -18.73 24.30 1.61
C HIS A 13 -19.29 23.38 2.69
N PHE A 14 -20.60 23.37 2.91
CA PHE A 14 -21.25 22.38 3.77
C PHE A 14 -21.37 21.04 3.02
N CYS A 15 -20.23 20.34 2.89
CA CYS A 15 -20.12 19.04 2.27
C CYS A 15 -19.11 18.19 3.06
N LEU A 16 -19.50 16.99 3.49
CA LEU A 16 -18.61 16.11 4.25
C LEU A 16 -17.37 15.71 3.44
N THR A 17 -17.51 15.53 2.12
CA THR A 17 -16.38 15.27 1.23
C THR A 17 -15.41 16.45 1.19
N ALA A 18 -15.92 17.68 1.06
CA ALA A 18 -15.07 18.89 1.10
C ALA A 18 -14.31 18.98 2.43
N ARG A 19 -14.99 18.76 3.56
CA ARG A 19 -14.34 18.74 4.88
C ARG A 19 -13.29 17.65 5.03
N ALA A 20 -13.49 16.47 4.44
CA ALA A 20 -12.47 15.43 4.41
C ALA A 20 -11.26 15.87 3.57
N LEU A 21 -11.49 16.44 2.39
CA LEU A 21 -10.43 16.94 1.51
C LEU A 21 -9.66 18.12 2.12
N GLU A 22 -10.25 18.94 2.96
CA GLU A 22 -9.54 19.96 3.76
C GLU A 22 -8.44 19.36 4.64
N ARG A 23 -8.59 18.11 5.07
CA ARG A 23 -7.64 17.41 5.94
C ARG A 23 -6.65 16.53 5.18
N VAL A 24 -7.10 15.82 4.12
CA VAL A 24 -6.30 14.83 3.41
C VAL A 24 -6.15 15.08 1.92
N GLY A 25 -6.73 16.18 1.39
CA GLY A 25 -6.75 16.44 -0.06
C GLY A 25 -5.45 16.95 -0.66
N ASP A 26 -4.39 17.13 0.12
CA ASP A 26 -3.07 17.41 -0.42
C ASP A 26 -2.52 16.16 -1.13
N ARG A 27 -1.80 16.38 -2.24
CA ARG A 27 -1.27 15.28 -3.09
C ARG A 27 -0.41 14.26 -2.35
N TRP A 28 0.21 14.63 -1.24
CA TRP A 28 1.10 13.75 -0.47
C TRP A 28 0.40 13.10 0.73
N SER A 29 -0.67 13.70 1.26
CA SER A 29 -1.33 13.23 2.48
C SER A 29 -1.82 11.78 2.34
N LEU A 30 -2.55 11.46 1.28
CA LEU A 30 -3.04 10.10 1.05
C LEU A 30 -1.90 9.10 0.76
N LEU A 31 -0.78 9.55 0.18
CA LEU A 31 0.39 8.69 -0.03
C LEU A 31 1.14 8.41 1.28
N VAL A 32 1.25 9.39 2.18
CA VAL A 32 1.78 9.18 3.54
C VAL A 32 0.90 8.18 4.30
N ILE A 33 -0.42 8.37 4.29
CA ILE A 33 -1.37 7.47 4.94
C ILE A 33 -1.25 6.06 4.36
N ARG A 34 -1.18 5.91 3.03
CA ARG A 34 -0.96 4.62 2.35
C ARG A 34 0.26 3.87 2.91
N ASP A 35 1.38 4.57 3.07
CA ASP A 35 2.60 3.94 3.55
C ASP A 35 2.51 3.58 5.04
N LEU A 36 1.81 4.37 5.85
CA LEU A 36 1.60 4.09 7.26
C LEU A 36 0.58 2.99 7.53
N LEU A 37 -0.29 2.63 6.58
CA LEU A 37 -1.21 1.48 6.70
C LEU A 37 -0.48 0.14 6.85
N THR A 38 0.79 0.05 6.45
CA THR A 38 1.62 -1.16 6.61
C THR A 38 2.44 -1.15 7.90
N GLY A 39 2.15 -0.23 8.81
CA GLY A 39 2.83 -0.09 10.10
C GLY A 39 3.58 1.23 10.24
N ALA A 40 4.00 1.52 11.46
CA ALA A 40 4.73 2.74 11.77
C ALA A 40 6.04 2.84 10.96
N LYS A 41 6.41 4.08 10.61
CA LYS A 41 7.58 4.39 9.78
C LYS A 41 8.36 5.57 10.39
N ARG A 42 9.68 5.57 10.21
CA ARG A 42 10.50 6.74 10.52
C ARG A 42 10.39 7.78 9.41
N PHE A 43 10.81 9.00 9.70
CA PHE A 43 10.86 10.08 8.71
C PHE A 43 11.68 9.69 7.46
N THR A 44 12.85 9.08 7.67
CA THR A 44 13.73 8.61 6.60
C THR A 44 13.07 7.54 5.74
N ASP A 45 12.37 6.58 6.39
CA ASP A 45 11.68 5.52 5.67
C ASP A 45 10.57 6.09 4.77
N LEU A 46 9.83 7.10 5.25
CA LEU A 46 8.81 7.79 4.43
C LEU A 46 9.43 8.59 3.29
N MET A 47 10.59 9.25 3.51
CA MET A 47 11.32 9.95 2.45
C MET A 47 11.71 9.02 1.30
N ASP A 48 12.29 7.86 1.65
CA ASP A 48 12.75 6.87 0.68
C ASP A 48 11.58 6.25 -0.09
N ARG A 49 10.47 5.99 0.60
CA ARG A 49 9.28 5.34 0.01
C ARG A 49 8.47 6.26 -0.88
N LEU A 50 8.35 7.53 -0.52
CA LEU A 50 7.51 8.47 -1.27
C LEU A 50 8.19 8.98 -2.54
N GLY A 51 9.51 9.00 -2.60
CA GLY A 51 10.26 9.50 -3.73
C GLY A 51 9.82 10.90 -4.20
N GLY A 52 10.73 11.77 -4.51
CA GLY A 52 10.41 13.10 -5.06
C GLY A 52 9.71 14.09 -4.10
N ILE A 53 9.41 13.70 -2.86
CA ILE A 53 8.97 14.63 -1.81
C ILE A 53 10.18 15.32 -1.18
N THR A 54 10.07 16.61 -0.84
CA THR A 54 11.14 17.29 -0.11
C THR A 54 10.98 17.09 1.40
N PRO A 55 12.10 17.13 2.19
CA PRO A 55 12.03 17.04 3.66
C PRO A 55 11.11 18.09 4.28
N LYS A 56 11.13 19.32 3.73
CA LYS A 56 10.24 20.40 4.16
C LYS A 56 8.77 20.05 3.97
N THR A 57 8.43 19.52 2.79
CA THR A 57 7.06 19.13 2.45
C THR A 57 6.59 17.98 3.31
N LEU A 58 7.40 16.93 3.49
CA LEU A 58 7.04 15.80 4.34
C LEU A 58 6.84 16.23 5.80
N SER A 59 7.77 17.05 6.34
CA SER A 59 7.65 17.57 7.71
C SER A 59 6.36 18.39 7.89
N GLN A 60 5.96 19.17 6.89
CA GLN A 60 4.72 19.92 6.92
C GLN A 60 3.50 19.01 6.89
N ARG A 61 3.48 18.02 5.98
CA ARG A 61 2.36 17.06 5.88
C ARG A 61 2.18 16.24 7.14
N LEU A 62 3.26 15.73 7.73
CA LEU A 62 3.19 14.95 8.97
C LEU A 62 2.62 15.79 10.11
N ARG A 63 3.03 17.05 10.26
CA ARG A 63 2.45 17.96 11.26
C ARG A 63 0.97 18.21 11.04
N GLU A 64 0.56 18.48 9.81
CA GLU A 64 -0.84 18.73 9.47
C GLU A 64 -1.72 17.49 9.71
N LEU A 65 -1.21 16.30 9.40
CA LEU A 65 -1.90 15.04 9.67
C LEU A 65 -1.94 14.72 11.19
N GLU A 66 -0.89 15.08 11.94
CA GLU A 66 -0.85 14.96 13.40
C GLU A 66 -1.86 15.93 14.05
N ASP A 67 -1.89 17.20 13.62
CA ASP A 67 -2.84 18.19 14.07
C ASP A 67 -4.30 17.82 13.72
N ALA A 68 -4.51 17.11 12.63
CA ALA A 68 -5.82 16.59 12.22
C ALA A 68 -6.24 15.30 12.97
N GLY A 69 -5.36 14.76 13.83
CA GLY A 69 -5.62 13.53 14.57
C GLY A 69 -5.62 12.26 13.69
N ILE A 70 -4.96 12.30 12.52
CA ILE A 70 -4.86 11.18 11.58
C ILE A 70 -3.59 10.38 11.80
N VAL A 71 -2.48 11.08 12.11
CA VAL A 71 -1.18 10.50 12.39
C VAL A 71 -0.80 10.76 13.84
N THR A 72 -0.10 9.85 14.45
CA THR A 72 0.58 10.03 15.73
C THR A 72 2.07 9.92 15.54
N ALA A 73 2.83 10.66 16.36
CA ALA A 73 4.28 10.59 16.35
C ALA A 73 4.76 10.13 17.73
N ASP A 74 5.40 8.98 17.75
CA ASP A 74 6.07 8.46 18.96
C ASP A 74 7.44 9.11 19.08
N ARG A 75 7.56 9.96 20.12
CA ARG A 75 8.77 10.72 20.48
C ARG A 75 9.25 10.27 21.83
N GLU A 76 9.72 9.03 21.92
CA GLU A 76 10.20 8.47 23.19
C GLU A 76 11.41 9.28 23.74
N PRO A 77 11.38 9.73 25.01
CA PRO A 77 12.50 10.44 25.59
C PRO A 77 13.79 9.63 25.52
N GLY A 78 14.86 10.23 24.96
CA GLY A 78 16.16 9.57 24.78
C GLY A 78 16.36 8.86 23.45
N ARG A 79 15.33 8.66 22.64
CA ARG A 79 15.47 8.21 21.25
C ARG A 79 15.61 9.39 20.30
N ARG A 80 16.57 9.30 19.39
CA ARG A 80 16.73 10.28 18.29
C ARG A 80 15.68 10.09 17.19
N GLU A 81 15.10 8.91 17.10
CA GLU A 81 14.18 8.52 16.03
C GLU A 81 12.75 8.80 16.44
N VAL A 82 12.01 9.42 15.56
CA VAL A 82 10.55 9.61 15.68
C VAL A 82 9.86 8.61 14.77
N TRP A 83 8.94 7.86 15.33
CA TRP A 83 8.10 6.90 14.59
C TRP A 83 6.72 7.49 14.39
N TYR A 84 6.28 7.50 13.15
CA TYR A 84 4.95 7.95 12.75
C TYR A 84 4.05 6.75 12.52
N GLY A 85 2.85 6.78 13.09
CA GLY A 85 1.83 5.74 12.94
C GLY A 85 0.46 6.35 12.67
N LEU A 86 -0.50 5.53 12.25
CA LEU A 86 -1.88 5.97 12.10
C LEU A 86 -2.61 5.90 13.44
N THR A 87 -3.48 6.88 13.67
CA THR A 87 -4.52 6.79 14.70
C THR A 87 -5.67 5.89 14.20
N PRO A 88 -6.66 5.53 15.03
CA PRO A 88 -7.87 4.87 14.55
C PRO A 88 -8.55 5.63 13.40
N ALA A 89 -8.68 6.96 13.51
CA ALA A 89 -9.22 7.80 12.44
C ALA A 89 -8.37 7.78 11.16
N GLY A 90 -7.05 7.64 11.28
CA GLY A 90 -6.16 7.45 10.14
C GLY A 90 -6.33 6.08 9.49
N THR A 91 -6.53 5.04 10.29
CA THR A 91 -6.78 3.68 9.81
C THR A 91 -8.13 3.59 9.07
N ASP A 92 -9.14 4.33 9.51
CA ASP A 92 -10.46 4.40 8.85
C ASP A 92 -10.39 4.95 7.41
N LEU A 93 -9.25 5.52 6.99
CA LEU A 93 -8.99 5.93 5.60
C LEU A 93 -8.53 4.78 4.69
N GLU A 94 -8.28 3.57 5.22
CA GLU A 94 -7.89 2.41 4.39
C GLU A 94 -8.87 2.13 3.24
N PRO A 95 -10.22 2.13 3.45
CA PRO A 95 -11.17 1.94 2.35
C PRO A 95 -11.09 3.03 1.27
N VAL A 96 -10.74 4.26 1.63
CA VAL A 96 -10.57 5.37 0.68
C VAL A 96 -9.33 5.13 -0.19
N ILE A 97 -8.21 4.74 0.43
CA ILE A 97 -6.98 4.37 -0.28
C ILE A 97 -7.23 3.19 -1.22
N ASP A 98 -7.98 2.19 -0.77
CA ASP A 98 -8.32 1.02 -1.58
C ASP A 98 -9.25 1.37 -2.75
N ALA A 99 -10.23 2.26 -2.54
CA ALA A 99 -11.10 2.75 -3.62
C ALA A 99 -10.32 3.53 -4.67
N LEU A 100 -9.41 4.43 -4.24
CA LEU A 100 -8.51 5.15 -5.15
C LEU A 100 -7.57 4.20 -5.90
N GLY A 101 -7.03 3.18 -5.22
CA GLY A 101 -6.18 2.18 -5.85
C GLY A 101 -6.91 1.36 -6.91
N ARG A 102 -8.17 0.98 -6.67
CA ARG A 102 -9.01 0.29 -7.67
C ARG A 102 -9.31 1.20 -8.86
N TRP A 103 -9.69 2.45 -8.60
CA TRP A 103 -9.93 3.43 -9.67
C TRP A 103 -8.67 3.64 -10.51
N GLY A 104 -7.51 3.79 -9.85
CA GLY A 104 -6.21 3.96 -10.52
C GLY A 104 -5.84 2.76 -11.39
N LEU A 105 -6.15 1.54 -10.91
CA LEU A 105 -5.93 0.32 -11.69
C LEU A 105 -6.79 0.29 -12.96
N GLN A 106 -8.05 0.72 -12.87
CA GLN A 106 -8.99 0.71 -14.00
C GLN A 106 -8.79 1.86 -14.99
N HIS A 107 -8.37 3.05 -14.52
CA HIS A 107 -8.43 4.27 -15.33
C HIS A 107 -7.10 5.02 -15.49
N ALA A 108 -6.08 4.68 -14.69
CA ALA A 108 -4.80 5.38 -14.69
C ALA A 108 -3.60 4.41 -14.71
N TRP A 109 -3.87 3.14 -15.06
CA TRP A 109 -2.82 2.13 -15.07
C TRP A 109 -1.82 2.36 -16.22
N ARG A 110 -0.57 2.14 -15.91
CA ARG A 110 0.54 2.00 -16.85
C ARG A 110 1.61 1.08 -16.29
N ARG A 111 2.47 0.56 -17.15
CA ARG A 111 3.65 -0.18 -16.68
C ARG A 111 4.59 0.75 -15.89
N PRO A 112 5.30 0.20 -14.87
CA PRO A 112 6.34 0.96 -14.19
C PRO A 112 7.35 1.53 -15.17
N LEU A 113 7.76 2.78 -14.98
CA LEU A 113 8.81 3.41 -15.77
C LEU A 113 10.19 3.07 -15.19
N PRO A 114 11.26 3.10 -16.01
CA PRO A 114 12.61 2.95 -15.50
C PRO A 114 12.90 3.98 -14.40
N GLY A 115 13.42 3.51 -13.26
CA GLY A 115 13.76 4.37 -12.12
C GLY A 115 12.61 4.73 -11.19
N GLU A 116 11.38 4.29 -11.46
CA GLU A 116 10.30 4.41 -10.47
C GLU A 116 10.55 3.47 -9.29
N PRO A 117 10.39 3.96 -8.04
CA PRO A 117 10.50 3.11 -6.86
C PRO A 117 9.47 1.99 -6.89
N LEU A 118 9.94 0.75 -6.81
CA LEU A 118 9.09 -0.44 -6.68
C LEU A 118 9.13 -0.89 -5.22
N HIS A 119 7.99 -0.83 -4.56
CA HIS A 119 7.84 -1.31 -3.20
C HIS A 119 6.95 -2.56 -3.20
N ALA A 120 7.47 -3.66 -2.62
CA ALA A 120 6.76 -4.93 -2.54
C ALA A 120 5.34 -4.80 -1.99
N GLU A 121 5.16 -3.99 -0.94
CA GLU A 121 3.84 -3.76 -0.33
C GLU A 121 2.85 -3.10 -1.29
N HIS A 122 3.30 -2.12 -2.08
CA HIS A 122 2.43 -1.44 -3.08
C HIS A 122 2.09 -2.40 -4.23
N LEU A 123 3.06 -3.20 -4.67
CA LEU A 123 2.85 -4.22 -5.69
C LEU A 123 1.83 -5.26 -5.20
N LEU A 124 2.03 -5.83 -4.01
CA LEU A 124 1.15 -6.84 -3.44
C LEU A 124 -0.27 -6.31 -3.18
N ARG A 125 -0.43 -5.07 -2.72
CA ARG A 125 -1.75 -4.43 -2.63
C ARG A 125 -2.41 -4.25 -4.01
N SER A 126 -1.64 -3.94 -5.03
CA SER A 126 -2.17 -3.85 -6.40
C SER A 126 -2.58 -5.22 -6.93
N VAL A 127 -1.80 -6.26 -6.61
CA VAL A 127 -2.12 -7.67 -6.90
C VAL A 127 -3.46 -8.06 -6.28
N THR A 128 -3.63 -7.87 -4.98
CA THR A 128 -4.88 -8.26 -4.28
C THR A 128 -6.10 -7.53 -4.85
N ARG A 129 -5.96 -6.24 -5.17
CA ARG A 129 -7.04 -5.45 -5.79
C ARG A 129 -7.40 -5.93 -7.19
N ALA A 130 -6.40 -6.29 -7.98
CA ALA A 130 -6.62 -6.78 -9.34
C ALA A 130 -7.30 -8.16 -9.32
N ILE A 131 -6.93 -9.04 -8.40
CA ILE A 131 -7.59 -10.34 -8.22
C ILE A 131 -9.05 -10.13 -7.82
N ASP A 132 -9.35 -9.24 -6.87
CA ASP A 132 -10.72 -8.91 -6.47
C ASP A 132 -11.57 -8.42 -7.65
N LEU A 133 -10.98 -7.61 -8.53
CA LEU A 133 -11.68 -7.08 -9.71
C LEU A 133 -11.88 -8.13 -10.80
N ALA A 134 -10.88 -8.99 -11.02
CA ALA A 134 -10.88 -9.91 -12.15
C ALA A 134 -11.70 -11.17 -11.92
N ALA A 135 -11.55 -11.78 -10.75
CA ALA A 135 -11.97 -13.16 -10.56
C ALA A 135 -13.13 -13.32 -9.57
N GLY A 136 -13.37 -12.33 -8.71
CA GLY A 136 -14.31 -12.52 -7.60
C GLY A 136 -13.95 -13.76 -6.76
N ASP A 137 -12.68 -14.18 -6.77
CA ASP A 137 -12.21 -15.39 -6.12
C ASP A 137 -12.42 -15.31 -4.61
N ARG A 138 -13.34 -16.15 -4.13
CA ARG A 138 -13.79 -16.22 -2.73
C ARG A 138 -13.19 -17.40 -1.98
N GLU A 139 -12.37 -18.21 -2.64
CA GLU A 139 -11.77 -19.35 -1.98
C GLU A 139 -10.67 -18.88 -1.01
N PRO A 140 -10.66 -19.34 0.25
CA PRO A 140 -9.59 -18.99 1.17
C PRO A 140 -8.22 -19.34 0.63
N ALA A 141 -7.25 -18.48 0.88
CA ALA A 141 -5.87 -18.68 0.47
C ALA A 141 -4.91 -18.01 1.44
N ARG A 142 -3.72 -18.58 1.56
CA ARG A 142 -2.64 -18.04 2.37
C ARG A 142 -1.34 -18.12 1.59
N TRP A 143 -0.87 -16.97 1.10
CA TRP A 143 0.35 -16.86 0.32
C TRP A 143 1.44 -16.14 1.10
N HIS A 144 2.59 -16.75 1.21
CA HIS A 144 3.78 -16.18 1.83
C HIS A 144 4.72 -15.67 0.75
N PHE A 145 5.02 -14.40 0.75
CA PHE A 145 6.00 -13.79 -0.14
C PHE A 145 7.26 -13.45 0.64
N GLN A 146 8.41 -13.89 0.13
CA GLN A 146 9.73 -13.50 0.58
C GLN A 146 10.35 -12.64 -0.54
N LEU A 147 10.23 -11.31 -0.39
CA LEU A 147 10.65 -10.36 -1.42
C LEU A 147 11.76 -9.47 -0.88
N ASP A 148 12.91 -9.45 -1.58
CA ASP A 148 14.08 -8.66 -1.21
C ASP A 148 14.54 -8.86 0.25
N GLY A 149 14.35 -10.08 0.78
CA GLY A 149 14.69 -10.44 2.16
C GLY A 149 13.65 -10.08 3.21
N ALA A 150 12.50 -9.51 2.83
CA ALA A 150 11.39 -9.22 3.71
C ALA A 150 10.23 -10.22 3.51
N ASP A 151 9.51 -10.50 4.60
CA ASP A 151 8.37 -11.42 4.61
C ASP A 151 7.06 -10.63 4.49
N TYR A 152 6.12 -11.16 3.69
CA TYR A 152 4.77 -10.63 3.51
C TYR A 152 3.78 -11.77 3.48
N LEU A 153 2.68 -11.62 4.20
CA LEU A 153 1.58 -12.55 4.17
C LEU A 153 0.39 -11.92 3.44
N VAL A 154 -0.10 -12.59 2.40
CA VAL A 154 -1.30 -12.23 1.66
C VAL A 154 -2.34 -13.32 1.90
N GLU A 155 -3.45 -12.97 2.53
CA GLU A 155 -4.50 -13.91 2.92
C GLU A 155 -5.84 -13.51 2.32
N ASN A 156 -6.62 -14.50 1.91
CA ASN A 156 -8.04 -14.36 1.61
C ASN A 156 -8.83 -15.23 2.59
N ASP A 157 -9.75 -14.62 3.34
CA ASP A 157 -10.65 -15.30 4.28
C ASP A 157 -11.99 -15.76 3.65
N GLY A 158 -12.09 -15.69 2.32
CA GLY A 158 -13.33 -15.93 1.57
C GLY A 158 -14.18 -14.67 1.39
N ARG A 159 -13.78 -13.53 1.97
CA ARG A 159 -14.49 -12.24 1.87
C ARG A 159 -13.62 -11.15 1.28
N ARG A 160 -12.37 -11.06 1.73
CA ARG A 160 -11.43 -10.01 1.31
C ARG A 160 -9.99 -10.50 1.38
N TRP A 161 -9.17 -9.90 0.56
CA TRP A 161 -7.73 -10.04 0.63
C TRP A 161 -7.14 -9.09 1.69
N LYS A 162 -6.17 -9.59 2.45
CA LYS A 162 -5.42 -8.82 3.45
C LYS A 162 -3.93 -9.01 3.22
N LEU A 163 -3.18 -7.92 3.29
CA LEU A 163 -1.72 -7.91 3.27
C LEU A 163 -1.19 -7.57 4.66
N THR A 164 -0.29 -8.38 5.19
CA THR A 164 0.42 -8.15 6.44
C THR A 164 1.92 -8.18 6.18
N ALA A 165 2.60 -7.04 6.30
CA ALA A 165 4.05 -6.93 6.18
C ALA A 165 4.76 -7.46 7.43
N GLY A 166 5.93 -8.08 7.26
CA GLY A 166 6.73 -8.66 8.34
C GLY A 166 6.15 -9.96 8.92
N ALA A 167 5.04 -10.47 8.38
CA ALA A 167 4.42 -11.68 8.88
C ALA A 167 4.99 -12.91 8.17
N ARG A 168 5.51 -13.85 8.98
CA ARG A 168 5.98 -15.16 8.53
C ARG A 168 5.04 -16.22 9.08
N PRO A 169 4.16 -16.80 8.23
CA PRO A 169 3.19 -17.78 8.69
C PRO A 169 3.88 -19.11 9.01
N ALA A 170 3.36 -19.85 9.99
CA ALA A 170 3.81 -21.21 10.27
C ALA A 170 3.49 -22.19 9.12
N ARG A 171 2.43 -21.89 8.35
CA ARG A 171 2.03 -22.64 7.16
C ARG A 171 1.43 -21.68 6.13
N ALA A 172 1.83 -21.86 4.87
CA ALA A 172 1.27 -21.18 3.70
C ALA A 172 0.87 -22.24 2.66
N ASP A 173 -0.13 -21.92 1.84
CA ASP A 173 -0.54 -22.77 0.73
C ASP A 173 0.45 -22.65 -0.42
N VAL A 174 1.01 -21.44 -0.59
CA VAL A 174 2.06 -21.13 -1.57
C VAL A 174 3.09 -20.22 -0.93
N THR A 175 4.37 -20.52 -1.14
CA THR A 175 5.49 -19.63 -0.81
C THR A 175 6.16 -19.15 -2.07
N ILE A 176 6.37 -17.86 -2.22
CA ILE A 176 7.00 -17.20 -3.36
C ILE A 176 8.26 -16.49 -2.87
N THR A 177 9.42 -16.91 -3.37
CA THR A 177 10.70 -16.28 -3.08
C THR A 177 11.22 -15.61 -4.35
N ALA A 178 11.42 -14.30 -4.30
CA ALA A 178 11.81 -13.50 -5.47
C ALA A 178 12.38 -12.14 -5.05
N THR A 179 12.84 -11.37 -6.03
CA THR A 179 12.95 -9.91 -5.90
C THR A 179 11.61 -9.25 -6.25
N THR A 180 11.36 -8.04 -5.75
CA THR A 180 10.18 -7.24 -6.15
C THR A 180 10.18 -7.01 -7.67
N GLN A 181 11.37 -6.84 -8.27
CA GLN A 181 11.51 -6.68 -9.71
C GLN A 181 11.12 -7.96 -10.47
N ALA A 182 11.55 -9.14 -10.02
CA ALA A 182 11.19 -10.41 -10.65
C ALA A 182 9.67 -10.68 -10.55
N LEU A 183 9.07 -10.42 -9.38
CA LEU A 183 7.61 -10.52 -9.22
C LEU A 183 6.87 -9.55 -10.16
N THR A 184 7.39 -8.33 -10.33
CA THR A 184 6.85 -7.36 -11.31
C THR A 184 6.93 -7.91 -12.73
N ALA A 185 8.05 -8.53 -13.11
CA ALA A 185 8.21 -9.14 -14.43
C ALA A 185 7.26 -10.34 -14.64
N LEU A 186 7.02 -11.15 -13.61
CA LEU A 186 6.00 -12.20 -13.66
C LEU A 186 4.61 -11.62 -13.96
N ILE A 187 4.20 -10.62 -13.21
CA ILE A 187 2.86 -10.02 -13.31
C ILE A 187 2.64 -9.34 -14.65
N PHE A 188 3.61 -8.57 -15.15
CA PHE A 188 3.42 -7.71 -16.32
C PHE A 188 4.01 -8.24 -17.62
N ALA A 189 4.93 -9.20 -17.55
CA ALA A 189 5.58 -9.78 -18.72
C ALA A 189 5.46 -11.31 -18.80
N GLY A 190 4.85 -11.96 -17.80
CA GLY A 190 4.71 -13.42 -17.72
C GLY A 190 6.05 -14.16 -17.55
N SER A 191 7.11 -13.45 -17.15
CA SER A 191 8.44 -14.04 -16.92
C SER A 191 8.55 -14.59 -15.51
N ASP A 192 8.86 -15.85 -15.34
CA ASP A 192 9.11 -16.48 -14.05
C ASP A 192 10.62 -16.58 -13.70
N THR A 193 11.45 -15.88 -14.45
CA THR A 193 12.90 -15.86 -14.21
C THR A 193 13.22 -15.25 -12.85
N GLY A 194 13.98 -15.98 -12.02
CA GLY A 194 14.37 -15.52 -10.69
C GLY A 194 13.25 -15.59 -9.65
N ILE A 195 12.25 -16.44 -9.88
CA ILE A 195 11.16 -16.70 -8.94
C ILE A 195 11.15 -18.16 -8.57
N ASP A 196 11.15 -18.46 -7.28
CA ASP A 196 10.89 -19.78 -6.73
C ASP A 196 9.48 -19.81 -6.13
N ILE A 197 8.67 -20.80 -6.57
CA ILE A 197 7.28 -20.97 -6.11
C ILE A 197 7.14 -22.38 -5.58
N THR A 198 6.87 -22.50 -4.30
CA THR A 198 6.71 -23.78 -3.60
C THR A 198 5.32 -23.89 -2.97
N GLY A 199 4.82 -25.13 -2.88
CA GLY A 199 3.50 -25.45 -2.34
C GLY A 199 2.93 -26.70 -2.99
N GLU A 200 1.71 -27.07 -2.60
CA GLU A 200 0.99 -28.17 -3.26
C GLU A 200 0.56 -27.76 -4.68
N THR A 201 0.46 -28.72 -5.58
CA THR A 201 0.20 -28.48 -7.02
C THR A 201 -1.07 -27.65 -7.26
N GLY A 202 -2.17 -27.95 -6.58
CA GLY A 202 -3.44 -27.23 -6.76
C GLY A 202 -3.35 -25.74 -6.39
N PRO A 203 -2.93 -25.39 -5.15
CA PRO A 203 -2.72 -24.00 -4.74
C PRO A 203 -1.74 -23.24 -5.64
N VAL A 204 -0.64 -23.85 -6.07
CA VAL A 204 0.34 -23.23 -6.98
C VAL A 204 -0.28 -22.94 -8.35
N GLN A 205 -1.04 -23.88 -8.92
CA GLN A 205 -1.74 -23.66 -10.18
C GLN A 205 -2.77 -22.52 -10.06
N ARG A 206 -3.55 -22.50 -8.99
CA ARG A 206 -4.50 -21.41 -8.71
C ARG A 206 -3.80 -20.05 -8.59
N PHE A 207 -2.71 -19.98 -7.85
CA PHE A 207 -1.90 -18.76 -7.75
C PHE A 207 -1.47 -18.27 -9.14
N ARG A 208 -0.87 -19.15 -9.96
CA ARG A 208 -0.44 -18.82 -11.32
C ARG A 208 -1.60 -18.35 -12.20
N GLN A 209 -2.77 -18.98 -12.10
CA GLN A 209 -3.97 -18.60 -12.83
C GLN A 209 -4.45 -17.20 -12.43
N LEU A 210 -4.50 -16.91 -11.13
CA LEU A 210 -4.92 -15.59 -10.62
C LEU A 210 -3.95 -14.49 -11.08
N ILE A 211 -2.64 -14.74 -11.02
CA ILE A 211 -1.63 -13.80 -11.51
C ILE A 211 -1.76 -13.57 -13.03
N SER A 212 -2.00 -14.62 -13.82
CA SER A 212 -2.18 -14.48 -15.27
C SER A 212 -3.46 -13.70 -15.64
N THR A 213 -4.53 -13.89 -14.87
CA THR A 213 -5.79 -13.15 -15.07
C THR A 213 -5.61 -11.66 -14.81
N MET A 214 -4.73 -11.29 -13.86
CA MET A 214 -4.39 -9.90 -13.61
C MET A 214 -3.77 -9.23 -14.85
N ALA A 215 -2.90 -9.94 -15.57
CA ALA A 215 -2.27 -9.40 -16.77
C ALA A 215 -3.30 -8.96 -17.83
N THR A 216 -4.47 -9.59 -17.88
CA THR A 216 -5.57 -9.23 -18.79
C THR A 216 -6.41 -8.05 -18.29
N VAL A 217 -6.60 -7.91 -16.97
CA VAL A 217 -7.33 -6.76 -16.37
C VAL A 217 -6.53 -5.47 -16.46
N VAL A 218 -5.21 -5.59 -16.49
CA VAL A 218 -4.26 -4.49 -16.43
C VAL A 218 -3.75 -4.08 -17.83
N GLN A 219 -4.19 -4.72 -18.91
CA GLN A 219 -3.89 -4.25 -20.27
C GLN A 219 -5.00 -3.30 -20.72
N PRO A 220 -4.69 -2.03 -21.05
CA PRO A 220 -5.65 -1.17 -21.70
C PRO A 220 -6.01 -1.77 -23.07
N ALA A 221 -7.30 -1.72 -23.40
CA ALA A 221 -7.79 -2.04 -24.73
C ALA A 221 -7.20 -1.10 -25.78
#